data_b78c174ee784376049e2b068390a883f
#
_entry.id   b78c174ee784376049e2b068390a883f
#
_cell.length_a   1.000
_cell.length_b   1.000
_cell.length_c   1.000
_cell.angle_alpha   90.00
_cell.angle_beta   90.00
_cell.angle_gamma   90.00
#
_symmetry.space_group_name_H-M   'P 1'
#
loop_
_entity.id
_entity.type
_entity.pdbx_description
1 polymer ?
#
loop_
_entity_poly.entity_id
_entity_poly.type
_entity_poly.pdbx_seq_one_letter_code
_entity_poly.pdbx_strand_id
1 'polypeptide(L)'
;MKKSITPNQIRQNNIHLIYQYIYQSGTTSQQDISYALHLSRPTVAGVLTELEDIGLIQKSGQLDSDYVGRKATAYSIVPDHKLSIGVEIIAGQVKIVAVDLYEKYIKREVYEITFSNDEEYFKKVCKYITDFVDSIEYSFSPISNNEKYKHILGAGIALQALISPDGSTATYGKILDCTGLKIDNFSKHLPFPCTFIHDSTAAAVSEMCMSPEINDGFYLLLSYHLGAAMIFNKHILSGKHGHNSAIEHVVFKPNKKKCYCGNKGCAETLCSISSLLEES
;
A
#
# COMPACT_ATOMS: atom_id res chain seq x y z
N MET A 1 16.19 -27.81 18.56
CA MET A 1 15.17 -28.77 18.06
C MET A 1 14.63 -28.24 16.73
N LYS A 2 14.85 -28.92 15.61
CA LYS A 2 14.20 -28.57 14.33
C LYS A 2 12.73 -28.89 14.47
N LYS A 3 11.85 -27.87 14.41
CA LYS A 3 10.39 -28.11 14.31
C LYS A 3 10.13 -28.92 13.05
N SER A 4 9.50 -30.08 13.19
CA SER A 4 9.06 -30.89 12.04
C SER A 4 7.98 -30.11 11.30
N ILE A 5 8.16 -29.94 10.00
CA ILE A 5 7.17 -29.27 9.14
C ILE A 5 5.96 -30.21 9.00
N THR A 6 4.77 -29.72 9.31
CA THR A 6 3.54 -30.50 9.18
C THR A 6 3.06 -30.55 7.72
N PRO A 7 2.28 -31.60 7.32
CA PRO A 7 1.71 -31.66 5.98
C PRO A 7 0.89 -30.40 5.59
N ASN A 8 0.20 -29.80 6.56
CA ASN A 8 -0.54 -28.56 6.34
C ASN A 8 0.38 -27.37 6.06
N GLN A 9 1.50 -27.26 6.76
CA GLN A 9 2.49 -26.22 6.49
C GLN A 9 3.14 -26.37 5.09
N ILE A 10 3.39 -27.62 4.65
CA ILE A 10 3.90 -27.89 3.29
C ILE A 10 2.85 -27.44 2.26
N ARG A 11 1.57 -27.77 2.47
CA ARG A 11 0.48 -27.38 1.57
C ARG A 11 0.36 -25.84 1.48
N GLN A 12 0.33 -25.14 2.60
CA GLN A 12 0.28 -23.67 2.63
C GLN A 12 1.47 -23.03 1.92
N ASN A 13 2.67 -23.59 2.10
CA ASN A 13 3.86 -23.14 1.39
C ASN A 13 3.72 -23.35 -0.13
N ASN A 14 3.20 -24.49 -0.57
CA ASN A 14 2.99 -24.76 -2.00
C ASN A 14 1.96 -23.80 -2.61
N ILE A 15 0.87 -23.50 -1.90
CA ILE A 15 -0.13 -22.49 -2.32
C ILE A 15 0.54 -21.14 -2.53
N HIS A 16 1.32 -20.70 -1.54
CA HIS A 16 2.04 -19.43 -1.61
C HIS A 16 3.02 -19.37 -2.78
N LEU A 17 3.85 -20.40 -2.95
CA LEU A 17 4.83 -20.48 -4.04
C LEU A 17 4.18 -20.48 -5.43
N ILE A 18 3.11 -21.26 -5.61
CA ILE A 18 2.38 -21.34 -6.87
C ILE A 18 1.71 -19.99 -7.18
N TYR A 19 1.03 -19.38 -6.20
CA TYR A 19 0.40 -18.08 -6.37
C TYR A 19 1.44 -17.01 -6.74
N GLN A 20 2.56 -16.97 -6.03
CA GLN A 20 3.66 -16.04 -6.28
C GLN A 20 4.27 -16.22 -7.68
N TYR A 21 4.42 -17.47 -8.13
CA TYR A 21 4.90 -17.76 -9.48
C TYR A 21 3.93 -17.26 -10.56
N ILE A 22 2.61 -17.50 -10.39
CA ILE A 22 1.58 -16.99 -11.31
C ILE A 22 1.61 -15.45 -11.34
N TYR A 23 1.70 -14.81 -10.17
CA TYR A 23 1.78 -13.35 -10.05
C TYR A 23 2.97 -12.77 -10.84
N GLN A 24 4.15 -13.35 -10.67
CA GLN A 24 5.38 -12.88 -11.33
C GLN A 24 5.39 -13.17 -12.84
N SER A 25 4.80 -14.29 -13.27
CA SER A 25 4.74 -14.67 -14.69
C SER A 25 3.64 -13.95 -15.46
N GLY A 26 2.67 -13.33 -14.79
CA GLY A 26 1.46 -12.74 -15.38
C GLY A 26 0.50 -13.82 -15.91
N THR A 27 0.98 -14.68 -16.80
CA THR A 27 0.23 -15.80 -17.36
C THR A 27 1.13 -17.03 -17.49
N THR A 28 0.65 -18.20 -17.02
CA THR A 28 1.45 -19.43 -17.00
C THR A 28 0.59 -20.69 -17.12
N SER A 29 1.20 -21.85 -17.37
CA SER A 29 0.52 -23.14 -17.41
C SER A 29 0.84 -24.01 -16.18
N GLN A 30 -0.02 -25.01 -15.93
CA GLN A 30 0.26 -26.05 -14.93
C GLN A 30 1.62 -26.73 -15.15
N GLN A 31 2.03 -26.93 -16.39
CA GLN A 31 3.28 -27.57 -16.72
C GLN A 31 4.48 -26.68 -16.36
N ASP A 32 4.43 -25.39 -16.67
CA ASP A 32 5.50 -24.43 -16.38
C ASP A 32 5.67 -24.28 -14.86
N ILE A 33 4.56 -24.17 -14.12
CA ILE A 33 4.57 -24.14 -12.65
C ILE A 33 5.23 -25.41 -12.07
N SER A 34 4.82 -26.59 -12.56
CA SER A 34 5.35 -27.87 -12.11
C SER A 34 6.86 -27.97 -12.36
N TYR A 35 7.30 -27.52 -13.52
CA TYR A 35 8.72 -27.52 -13.90
C TYR A 35 9.53 -26.50 -13.07
N ALA A 36 9.08 -25.27 -12.99
CA ALA A 36 9.81 -24.19 -12.34
C ALA A 36 9.93 -24.40 -10.81
N LEU A 37 8.87 -24.92 -10.18
CA LEU A 37 8.83 -25.11 -8.73
C LEU A 37 9.22 -26.52 -8.30
N HIS A 38 9.55 -27.41 -9.22
CA HIS A 38 9.86 -28.82 -8.95
C HIS A 38 8.76 -29.55 -8.16
N LEU A 39 7.48 -29.21 -8.45
CA LEU A 39 6.30 -29.82 -7.82
C LEU A 39 5.67 -30.85 -8.74
N SER A 40 5.04 -31.88 -8.16
CA SER A 40 4.31 -32.88 -8.96
C SER A 40 3.09 -32.24 -9.63
N ARG A 41 2.75 -32.68 -10.87
CA ARG A 41 1.54 -32.21 -11.58
C ARG A 41 0.25 -32.33 -10.75
N PRO A 42 -0.03 -33.45 -10.02
CA PRO A 42 -1.20 -33.55 -9.16
C PRO A 42 -1.21 -32.50 -8.04
N THR A 43 -0.05 -32.19 -7.44
CA THR A 43 0.06 -31.14 -6.41
C THR A 43 -0.29 -29.77 -6.99
N VAL A 44 0.26 -29.42 -8.14
CA VAL A 44 -0.04 -28.16 -8.81
C VAL A 44 -1.52 -28.08 -9.21
N ALA A 45 -2.07 -29.15 -9.80
CA ALA A 45 -3.49 -29.20 -10.19
C ALA A 45 -4.43 -28.95 -9.00
N GLY A 46 -4.17 -29.61 -7.87
CA GLY A 46 -4.98 -29.41 -6.66
C GLY A 46 -4.94 -27.98 -6.13
N VAL A 47 -3.76 -27.34 -6.16
CA VAL A 47 -3.62 -25.94 -5.74
C VAL A 47 -4.27 -24.98 -6.73
N LEU A 48 -4.13 -25.21 -8.04
CA LEU A 48 -4.79 -24.37 -9.06
C LEU A 48 -6.31 -24.44 -8.91
N THR A 49 -6.89 -25.62 -8.67
CA THR A 49 -8.33 -25.76 -8.40
C THR A 49 -8.74 -24.96 -7.18
N GLU A 50 -8.00 -25.08 -6.07
CA GLU A 50 -8.29 -24.33 -4.84
C GLU A 50 -8.23 -22.81 -5.03
N LEU A 51 -7.20 -22.31 -5.73
CA LEU A 51 -7.05 -20.88 -6.02
C LEU A 51 -8.14 -20.37 -6.99
N GLU A 52 -8.57 -21.20 -7.95
CA GLU A 52 -9.67 -20.89 -8.87
C GLU A 52 -11.02 -20.86 -8.12
N ASP A 53 -11.28 -21.84 -7.24
CA ASP A 53 -12.51 -21.93 -6.45
C ASP A 53 -12.71 -20.73 -5.51
N ILE A 54 -11.62 -20.19 -4.96
CA ILE A 54 -11.66 -18.97 -4.13
C ILE A 54 -11.52 -17.67 -4.95
N GLY A 55 -11.44 -17.77 -6.29
CA GLY A 55 -11.43 -16.63 -7.20
C GLY A 55 -10.12 -15.82 -7.27
N LEU A 56 -9.02 -16.34 -6.71
CA LEU A 56 -7.72 -15.65 -6.76
C LEU A 56 -7.02 -15.77 -8.11
N ILE A 57 -7.33 -16.82 -8.87
CA ILE A 57 -6.85 -17.02 -10.24
C ILE A 57 -8.01 -17.35 -11.17
N GLN A 58 -7.77 -17.20 -12.46
CA GLN A 58 -8.70 -17.55 -13.52
C GLN A 58 -7.99 -18.22 -14.68
N LYS A 59 -8.77 -18.97 -15.48
CA LYS A 59 -8.32 -19.44 -16.79
C LYS A 59 -8.37 -18.27 -17.77
N SER A 60 -7.21 -17.87 -18.29
CA SER A 60 -7.05 -16.72 -19.18
C SER A 60 -6.91 -17.12 -20.66
N GLY A 61 -7.27 -18.35 -21.02
CA GLY A 61 -7.23 -18.88 -22.38
C GLY A 61 -6.30 -20.08 -22.53
N GLN A 62 -5.60 -20.13 -23.66
CA GLN A 62 -4.63 -21.18 -23.98
C GLN A 62 -3.30 -20.53 -24.35
N LEU A 63 -2.20 -21.10 -23.88
CA LEU A 63 -0.85 -20.70 -24.27
C LEU A 63 -0.54 -21.28 -25.65
N ASP A 64 0.02 -20.45 -26.54
CA ASP A 64 0.57 -20.92 -27.80
C ASP A 64 1.83 -21.73 -27.50
N SER A 65 1.89 -22.94 -28.06
CA SER A 65 3.08 -23.78 -28.03
C SER A 65 3.61 -23.97 -29.44
N ASP A 66 4.90 -23.87 -29.61
CA ASP A 66 5.58 -24.16 -30.89
C ASP A 66 5.52 -25.64 -31.27
N TYR A 67 4.98 -26.48 -30.38
CA TYR A 67 4.88 -27.94 -30.59
C TYR A 67 3.46 -28.35 -30.98
N VAL A 68 3.38 -29.32 -31.92
CA VAL A 68 2.14 -29.99 -32.29
C VAL A 68 1.59 -30.76 -31.09
N GLY A 69 0.48 -30.28 -30.51
CA GLY A 69 -0.15 -30.92 -29.36
C GLY A 69 -1.36 -30.12 -28.84
N ARG A 70 -2.02 -30.65 -27.78
CA ARG A 70 -3.11 -29.92 -27.12
C ARG A 70 -2.52 -28.67 -26.41
N LYS A 71 -3.02 -27.48 -26.77
CA LYS A 71 -2.62 -26.22 -26.14
C LYS A 71 -2.85 -26.29 -24.63
N ALA A 72 -1.88 -25.79 -23.86
CA ALA A 72 -1.96 -25.74 -22.42
C ALA A 72 -2.93 -24.66 -21.95
N THR A 73 -3.72 -24.97 -20.91
CA THR A 73 -4.57 -23.96 -20.26
C THR A 73 -3.69 -22.90 -19.61
N ALA A 74 -3.96 -21.63 -19.89
CA ALA A 74 -3.34 -20.47 -19.30
C ALA A 74 -4.06 -20.09 -17.99
N TYR A 75 -3.30 -19.79 -16.95
CA TYR A 75 -3.78 -19.27 -15.67
C TYR A 75 -3.17 -17.91 -15.40
N SER A 76 -3.98 -16.99 -14.89
CA SER A 76 -3.57 -15.66 -14.43
C SER A 76 -4.23 -15.30 -13.10
N ILE A 77 -3.66 -14.34 -12.41
CA ILE A 77 -4.29 -13.73 -11.22
C ILE A 77 -5.58 -13.02 -11.66
N VAL A 78 -6.58 -12.93 -10.77
CA VAL A 78 -7.72 -12.01 -10.87
C VAL A 78 -7.32 -10.73 -10.12
N PRO A 79 -6.94 -9.65 -10.85
CA PRO A 79 -6.25 -8.52 -10.23
C PRO A 79 -7.09 -7.80 -9.17
N ASP A 80 -8.37 -7.57 -9.47
CA ASP A 80 -9.32 -6.83 -8.62
C ASP A 80 -10.04 -7.71 -7.58
N HIS A 81 -9.67 -8.99 -7.48
CA HIS A 81 -10.22 -9.86 -6.42
C HIS A 81 -9.84 -9.37 -5.01
N LYS A 82 -8.70 -8.71 -4.87
CA LYS A 82 -8.29 -8.01 -3.65
C LYS A 82 -7.84 -6.61 -3.99
N LEU A 83 -8.32 -5.64 -3.20
CA LEU A 83 -7.97 -4.23 -3.35
C LEU A 83 -7.32 -3.70 -2.07
N SER A 84 -6.41 -2.75 -2.25
CA SER A 84 -5.87 -1.93 -1.17
C SER A 84 -6.39 -0.51 -1.30
N ILE A 85 -6.71 0.12 -0.17
CA ILE A 85 -7.20 1.50 -0.13
C ILE A 85 -6.10 2.41 0.40
N GLY A 86 -5.75 3.43 -0.37
CA GLY A 86 -4.88 4.52 0.06
C GLY A 86 -5.72 5.74 0.42
N VAL A 87 -5.43 6.36 1.56
CA VAL A 87 -6.09 7.59 2.02
C VAL A 87 -5.01 8.60 2.38
N GLU A 88 -4.98 9.74 1.71
CA GLU A 88 -4.10 10.85 2.06
C GLU A 88 -4.92 11.93 2.76
N ILE A 89 -4.53 12.30 3.98
CA ILE A 89 -5.14 13.38 4.75
C ILE A 89 -4.18 14.56 4.81
N ILE A 90 -4.59 15.68 4.24
CA ILE A 90 -3.90 16.97 4.33
C ILE A 90 -4.84 18.03 4.92
N ALA A 91 -4.34 19.23 5.19
CA ALA A 91 -5.07 20.25 5.94
C ALA A 91 -6.48 20.57 5.41
N GLY A 92 -6.67 20.61 4.09
CA GLY A 92 -7.93 21.04 3.46
C GLY A 92 -8.67 19.94 2.69
N GLN A 93 -8.12 18.74 2.56
CA GLN A 93 -8.73 17.69 1.75
C GLN A 93 -8.33 16.28 2.17
N VAL A 94 -9.16 15.31 1.76
CA VAL A 94 -8.89 13.89 1.85
C VAL A 94 -8.93 13.32 0.44
N LYS A 95 -7.87 12.59 0.05
CA LYS A 95 -7.82 11.86 -1.21
C LYS A 95 -7.91 10.38 -0.93
N ILE A 96 -8.73 9.67 -1.70
CA ILE A 96 -8.91 8.23 -1.56
C ILE A 96 -8.63 7.57 -2.90
N VAL A 97 -7.90 6.47 -2.88
CA VAL A 97 -7.55 5.67 -4.05
C VAL A 97 -7.73 4.19 -3.75
N ALA A 98 -8.18 3.43 -4.74
CA ALA A 98 -8.15 1.98 -4.72
C ALA A 98 -7.17 1.47 -5.78
N VAL A 99 -6.37 0.48 -5.40
CA VAL A 99 -5.43 -0.21 -6.29
C VAL A 99 -5.68 -1.71 -6.22
N ASP A 100 -5.49 -2.39 -7.34
CA ASP A 100 -5.57 -3.84 -7.45
C ASP A 100 -4.27 -4.54 -7.00
N LEU A 101 -4.20 -5.86 -7.15
CA LEU A 101 -3.03 -6.67 -6.79
C LEU A 101 -1.78 -6.38 -7.65
N TYR A 102 -1.93 -5.77 -8.82
CA TYR A 102 -0.84 -5.29 -9.66
C TYR A 102 -0.60 -3.79 -9.53
N GLU A 103 -1.10 -3.17 -8.43
CA GLU A 103 -0.92 -1.74 -8.13
C GLU A 103 -1.53 -0.80 -9.17
N LYS A 104 -2.40 -1.34 -10.04
CA LYS A 104 -3.14 -0.54 -11.00
C LYS A 104 -4.26 0.24 -10.32
N TYR A 105 -4.37 1.52 -10.68
CA TYR A 105 -5.46 2.36 -10.22
C TYR A 105 -6.82 1.85 -10.71
N ILE A 106 -7.71 1.59 -9.76
CA ILE A 106 -9.10 1.22 -10.02
C ILE A 106 -9.99 2.44 -9.96
N LYS A 107 -9.85 3.25 -8.90
CA LYS A 107 -10.66 4.45 -8.66
C LYS A 107 -9.90 5.46 -7.81
N ARG A 108 -10.21 6.76 -7.99
CA ARG A 108 -9.69 7.86 -7.17
C ARG A 108 -10.77 8.91 -6.97
N GLU A 109 -10.87 9.43 -5.75
CA GLU A 109 -11.74 10.56 -5.40
C GLU A 109 -11.00 11.53 -4.46
N VAL A 110 -11.46 12.79 -4.47
CA VAL A 110 -10.96 13.87 -3.62
C VAL A 110 -12.14 14.52 -2.95
N TYR A 111 -12.06 14.72 -1.63
CA TYR A 111 -13.07 15.34 -0.81
C TYR A 111 -12.49 16.59 -0.15
N GLU A 112 -13.12 17.74 -0.37
CA GLU A 112 -12.78 18.99 0.30
C GLU A 112 -13.33 18.95 1.73
N ILE A 113 -12.44 18.84 2.69
CA ILE A 113 -12.75 18.81 4.12
C ILE A 113 -11.55 19.28 4.92
N THR A 114 -11.74 20.31 5.75
CA THR A 114 -10.71 20.78 6.66
C THR A 114 -10.45 19.77 7.77
N PHE A 115 -9.18 19.43 7.98
CA PHE A 115 -8.79 18.51 9.04
C PHE A 115 -9.22 19.05 10.42
N SER A 116 -9.80 18.19 11.22
CA SER A 116 -10.08 18.42 12.64
C SER A 116 -9.77 17.15 13.43
N ASN A 117 -9.10 17.32 14.57
CA ASN A 117 -8.73 16.20 15.44
C ASN A 117 -9.87 15.85 16.40
N ASP A 118 -11.03 15.51 15.85
CA ASP A 118 -12.26 15.20 16.61
C ASP A 118 -13.02 14.01 16.01
N GLU A 119 -13.93 13.48 16.79
CA GLU A 119 -14.72 12.29 16.47
C GLU A 119 -15.65 12.49 15.25
N GLU A 120 -16.16 13.69 15.03
CA GLU A 120 -17.06 14.00 13.91
C GLU A 120 -16.28 13.92 12.59
N TYR A 121 -15.08 14.49 12.56
CA TYR A 121 -14.17 14.40 11.43
C TYR A 121 -13.84 12.95 11.09
N PHE A 122 -13.46 12.14 12.10
CA PHE A 122 -13.07 10.74 11.86
C PHE A 122 -14.24 9.92 11.30
N LYS A 123 -15.45 10.07 11.85
CA LYS A 123 -16.67 9.44 11.31
C LYS A 123 -16.94 9.85 9.88
N LYS A 124 -16.80 11.13 9.56
CA LYS A 124 -17.07 11.66 8.22
C LYS A 124 -16.07 11.12 7.20
N VAL A 125 -14.78 11.10 7.54
CA VAL A 125 -13.72 10.52 6.69
C VAL A 125 -13.95 9.02 6.48
N CYS A 126 -14.24 8.27 7.54
CA CYS A 126 -14.54 6.84 7.44
C CYS A 126 -15.78 6.58 6.58
N LYS A 127 -16.81 7.46 6.67
CA LYS A 127 -17.96 7.38 5.77
C LYS A 127 -17.55 7.61 4.32
N TYR A 128 -16.71 8.60 4.01
CA TYR A 128 -16.21 8.80 2.64
C TYR A 128 -15.45 7.56 2.14
N ILE A 129 -14.63 6.93 2.99
CA ILE A 129 -13.90 5.71 2.63
C ILE A 129 -14.87 4.56 2.33
N THR A 130 -15.89 4.36 3.15
CA THR A 130 -16.88 3.29 2.93
C THR A 130 -17.75 3.57 1.71
N ASP A 131 -18.25 4.78 1.52
CA ASP A 131 -19.03 5.19 0.33
C ASP A 131 -18.20 5.02 -0.96
N PHE A 132 -16.90 5.38 -0.90
CA PHE A 132 -15.96 5.18 -2.01
C PHE A 132 -15.79 3.68 -2.34
N VAL A 133 -15.54 2.83 -1.35
CA VAL A 133 -15.42 1.37 -1.54
C VAL A 133 -16.74 0.81 -2.08
N ASP A 134 -17.87 1.31 -1.58
CA ASP A 134 -19.21 0.91 -2.01
C ASP A 134 -19.52 1.24 -3.47
N SER A 135 -18.86 2.20 -4.02
CA SER A 135 -19.01 2.64 -5.41
C SER A 135 -18.02 1.97 -6.39
N ILE A 136 -17.15 1.06 -5.92
CA ILE A 136 -16.23 0.33 -6.80
C ILE A 136 -16.99 -0.76 -7.56
N GLU A 137 -16.80 -0.79 -8.88
CA GLU A 137 -17.26 -1.87 -9.76
C GLU A 137 -16.15 -2.92 -9.86
N TYR A 138 -16.47 -4.17 -9.55
CA TYR A 138 -15.55 -5.31 -9.64
C TYR A 138 -15.75 -6.05 -10.96
N SER A 139 -14.68 -6.66 -11.50
CA SER A 139 -14.76 -7.54 -12.67
C SER A 139 -15.53 -8.84 -12.41
N PHE A 140 -15.81 -9.15 -11.16
CA PHE A 140 -16.57 -10.30 -10.70
C PHE A 140 -17.77 -9.86 -9.84
N SER A 141 -18.83 -10.68 -9.80
CA SER A 141 -19.99 -10.39 -8.94
C SER A 141 -19.73 -10.84 -7.52
N PRO A 142 -19.64 -9.93 -6.53
CA PRO A 142 -19.56 -10.31 -5.11
C PRO A 142 -20.81 -11.12 -4.74
N ILE A 143 -20.62 -12.24 -4.05
CA ILE A 143 -21.70 -13.20 -3.73
C ILE A 143 -22.76 -12.63 -2.77
N SER A 144 -22.42 -11.58 -2.01
CA SER A 144 -23.36 -10.84 -1.16
C SER A 144 -22.81 -9.47 -0.75
N ASN A 145 -23.70 -8.53 -0.38
CA ASN A 145 -23.31 -7.21 0.11
C ASN A 145 -22.41 -7.27 1.37
N ASN A 146 -22.55 -8.31 2.21
CA ASN A 146 -21.71 -8.49 3.40
C ASN A 146 -20.30 -9.01 3.08
N GLU A 147 -20.05 -9.53 1.87
CA GLU A 147 -18.74 -10.06 1.48
C GLU A 147 -17.85 -9.03 0.77
N LYS A 148 -18.42 -7.92 0.36
CA LYS A 148 -17.74 -6.82 -0.36
C LYS A 148 -16.44 -6.37 0.36
N TYR A 149 -16.49 -6.17 1.66
CA TYR A 149 -15.32 -5.75 2.44
C TYR A 149 -14.27 -6.85 2.64
N LYS A 150 -14.61 -8.12 2.39
CA LYS A 150 -13.62 -9.21 2.38
C LYS A 150 -12.63 -9.10 1.22
N HIS A 151 -12.98 -8.35 0.18
CA HIS A 151 -12.12 -8.06 -0.95
C HIS A 151 -11.15 -6.89 -0.66
N ILE A 152 -11.37 -6.13 0.41
CA ILE A 152 -10.46 -5.07 0.84
C ILE A 152 -9.41 -5.65 1.79
N LEU A 153 -8.14 -5.58 1.39
CA LEU A 153 -7.01 -5.99 2.23
C LEU A 153 -6.84 -5.08 3.44
N GLY A 154 -7.08 -3.79 3.25
CA GLY A 154 -7.00 -2.77 4.28
C GLY A 154 -6.83 -1.36 3.71
N ALA A 155 -6.76 -0.37 4.60
CA ALA A 155 -6.51 1.02 4.27
C ALA A 155 -5.20 1.52 4.88
N GLY A 156 -4.32 2.09 4.05
CA GLY A 156 -3.17 2.88 4.49
C GLY A 156 -3.56 4.36 4.55
N ILE A 157 -3.49 4.97 5.73
CA ILE A 157 -3.83 6.38 5.94
C ILE A 157 -2.54 7.19 6.04
N ALA A 158 -2.22 7.94 5.00
CA ALA A 158 -1.02 8.77 4.91
C ALA A 158 -1.25 10.11 5.61
N LEU A 159 -0.35 10.47 6.51
CA LEU A 159 -0.36 11.69 7.30
C LEU A 159 0.98 12.42 7.22
N GLN A 160 0.94 13.76 7.26
CA GLN A 160 2.13 14.59 7.46
C GLN A 160 2.55 14.58 8.94
N ALA A 161 2.95 13.41 9.40
CA ALA A 161 3.32 13.16 10.80
C ALA A 161 4.33 12.02 10.90
N LEU A 162 5.16 12.03 11.94
CA LEU A 162 5.94 10.86 12.30
C LEU A 162 5.01 9.77 12.84
N ILE A 163 5.16 8.56 12.34
CA ILE A 163 4.30 7.44 12.67
C ILE A 163 5.09 6.42 13.51
N SER A 164 4.45 5.84 14.52
CA SER A 164 5.03 4.74 15.29
C SER A 164 5.35 3.54 14.38
N PRO A 165 6.38 2.73 14.72
CA PRO A 165 6.79 1.60 13.87
C PRO A 165 5.71 0.57 13.59
N ASP A 166 4.70 0.47 14.45
CA ASP A 166 3.54 -0.41 14.30
C ASP A 166 2.38 0.22 13.50
N GLY A 167 2.54 1.48 13.05
CA GLY A 167 1.51 2.21 12.30
C GLY A 167 0.30 2.63 13.13
N SER A 168 0.35 2.52 14.45
CA SER A 168 -0.81 2.74 15.32
C SER A 168 -1.00 4.19 15.76
N THR A 169 0.05 5.00 15.76
CA THR A 169 0.03 6.33 16.39
C THR A 169 0.83 7.35 15.59
N ALA A 170 0.26 8.53 15.35
CA ALA A 170 0.98 9.71 14.91
C ALA A 170 1.74 10.30 16.10
N THR A 171 3.02 9.96 16.22
CA THR A 171 3.85 10.32 17.39
C THR A 171 4.22 11.80 17.43
N TYR A 172 4.32 12.43 16.25
CA TYR A 172 4.59 13.86 16.12
C TYR A 172 3.97 14.39 14.82
N GLY A 173 2.99 15.26 14.92
CA GLY A 173 2.25 15.82 13.77
C GLY A 173 1.90 17.29 13.97
N LYS A 174 2.88 18.18 13.75
CA LYS A 174 2.71 19.63 13.96
C LYS A 174 1.98 20.33 12.84
N ILE A 175 2.09 19.84 11.62
CA ILE A 175 1.45 20.43 10.44
C ILE A 175 -0.07 20.32 10.55
N LEU A 176 -0.57 19.14 10.93
CA LEU A 176 -1.99 18.87 11.10
C LEU A 176 -2.47 19.01 12.56
N ASP A 177 -1.57 19.36 13.49
CA ASP A 177 -1.85 19.31 14.93
C ASP A 177 -2.47 17.99 15.41
N CYS A 178 -1.92 16.89 14.91
CA CYS A 178 -2.41 15.52 15.15
C CYS A 178 -1.47 14.68 16.03
N THR A 179 -0.58 15.32 16.81
CA THR A 179 0.32 14.59 17.72
C THR A 179 -0.47 13.77 18.73
N GLY A 180 -0.18 12.47 18.83
CA GLY A 180 -0.87 11.52 19.69
C GLY A 180 -2.14 10.90 19.07
N LEU A 181 -2.50 11.25 17.84
CA LEU A 181 -3.63 10.66 17.14
C LEU A 181 -3.42 9.15 16.98
N LYS A 182 -4.42 8.36 17.36
CA LYS A 182 -4.39 6.89 17.29
C LYS A 182 -5.21 6.38 16.12
N ILE A 183 -4.74 5.29 15.52
CA ILE A 183 -5.44 4.61 14.42
C ILE A 183 -6.84 4.13 14.83
N ASP A 184 -7.05 3.86 16.12
CA ASP A 184 -8.34 3.44 16.67
C ASP A 184 -9.47 4.45 16.41
N ASN A 185 -9.14 5.73 16.23
CA ASN A 185 -10.12 6.76 15.87
C ASN A 185 -10.74 6.51 14.48
N PHE A 186 -10.06 5.80 13.60
CA PHE A 186 -10.55 5.39 12.28
C PHE A 186 -10.99 3.92 12.28
N SER A 187 -10.18 3.01 12.84
CA SER A 187 -10.42 1.57 12.74
C SER A 187 -11.75 1.12 13.36
N LYS A 188 -12.23 1.80 14.40
CA LYS A 188 -13.54 1.53 15.00
C LYS A 188 -14.75 1.85 14.09
N HIS A 189 -14.53 2.61 13.00
CA HIS A 189 -15.55 3.02 12.04
C HIS A 189 -15.39 2.36 10.66
N LEU A 190 -14.31 1.58 10.45
CA LEU A 190 -14.06 0.91 9.18
C LEU A 190 -14.30 -0.60 9.31
N PRO A 191 -14.93 -1.26 8.32
CA PRO A 191 -15.18 -2.70 8.34
C PRO A 191 -13.98 -3.56 7.92
N PHE A 192 -12.81 -2.96 7.71
CA PHE A 192 -11.54 -3.58 7.33
C PHE A 192 -10.38 -2.93 8.09
N PRO A 193 -9.22 -3.61 8.19
CA PRO A 193 -8.07 -3.08 8.92
C PRO A 193 -7.53 -1.80 8.29
N CYS A 194 -6.96 -0.93 9.12
CA CYS A 194 -6.25 0.26 8.65
C CYS A 194 -5.00 0.52 9.48
N THR A 195 -4.07 1.28 8.91
CA THR A 195 -2.81 1.66 9.55
C THR A 195 -2.39 3.05 9.11
N PHE A 196 -1.66 3.78 9.95
CA PHE A 196 -1.02 5.02 9.52
C PHE A 196 0.29 4.76 8.80
N ILE A 197 0.62 5.64 7.89
CA ILE A 197 1.90 5.72 7.19
C ILE A 197 2.32 7.18 7.07
N HIS A 198 3.61 7.45 7.13
CA HIS A 198 4.14 8.79 6.82
C HIS A 198 3.97 9.07 5.32
N ASP A 199 3.54 10.28 4.93
CA ASP A 199 3.20 10.65 3.55
C ASP A 199 4.37 10.44 2.57
N SER A 200 5.57 10.91 2.90
CA SER A 200 6.75 10.71 2.04
C SER A 200 7.19 9.24 1.97
N THR A 201 6.92 8.43 3.00
CA THR A 201 7.12 6.99 2.96
C THR A 201 6.15 6.33 1.98
N ALA A 202 4.86 6.70 2.03
CA ALA A 202 3.86 6.18 1.11
C ALA A 202 4.21 6.52 -0.35
N ALA A 203 4.63 7.76 -0.60
CA ALA A 203 5.05 8.21 -1.91
C ALA A 203 6.30 7.46 -2.42
N ALA A 204 7.31 7.27 -1.57
CA ALA A 204 8.52 6.51 -1.94
C ALA A 204 8.22 5.03 -2.25
N VAL A 205 7.32 4.40 -1.48
CA VAL A 205 6.87 3.03 -1.77
C VAL A 205 6.18 2.96 -3.13
N SER A 206 5.32 3.94 -3.46
CA SER A 206 4.67 4.00 -4.77
C SER A 206 5.67 4.08 -5.92
N GLU A 207 6.72 4.90 -5.79
CA GLU A 207 7.79 4.99 -6.80
C GLU A 207 8.57 3.67 -6.94
N MET A 208 8.86 3.00 -5.84
CA MET A 208 9.52 1.67 -5.87
C MET A 208 8.67 0.62 -6.57
N CYS A 209 7.36 0.65 -6.41
CA CYS A 209 6.43 -0.24 -7.08
C CYS A 209 6.40 0.02 -8.59
N MET A 210 6.41 1.29 -9.00
CA MET A 210 6.42 1.70 -10.42
C MET A 210 7.79 1.49 -11.09
N SER A 211 8.87 1.47 -10.32
CA SER A 211 10.27 1.35 -10.77
C SER A 211 10.99 0.23 -10.01
N PRO A 212 10.72 -1.04 -10.35
CA PRO A 212 11.25 -2.21 -9.63
C PRO A 212 12.79 -2.32 -9.64
N GLU A 213 13.48 -1.59 -10.53
CA GLU A 213 14.94 -1.50 -10.61
C GLU A 213 15.54 -0.67 -9.46
N ILE A 214 14.76 0.17 -8.77
CA ILE A 214 15.25 0.94 -7.64
C ILE A 214 15.57 -0.01 -6.49
N ASN A 215 16.88 -0.17 -6.20
CA ASN A 215 17.37 -0.95 -5.09
C ASN A 215 17.75 -0.06 -3.91
N ASP A 216 18.48 1.00 -4.19
CA ASP A 216 18.95 1.99 -3.23
C ASP A 216 18.66 3.38 -3.76
N GLY A 217 18.19 4.28 -2.91
CA GLY A 217 17.84 5.62 -3.35
C GLY A 217 17.42 6.54 -2.23
N PHE A 218 17.26 7.77 -2.61
CA PHE A 218 16.76 8.82 -1.75
C PHE A 218 15.56 9.48 -2.44
N TYR A 219 14.36 9.27 -1.89
CA TYR A 219 13.14 9.91 -2.36
C TYR A 219 13.01 11.28 -1.71
N LEU A 220 12.79 12.31 -2.50
CA LEU A 220 12.58 13.68 -2.05
C LEU A 220 11.20 14.17 -2.50
N LEU A 221 10.33 14.42 -1.56
CA LEU A 221 9.02 15.02 -1.79
C LEU A 221 9.12 16.54 -1.73
N LEU A 222 9.17 17.20 -2.89
CA LEU A 222 9.11 18.64 -3.04
C LEU A 222 7.64 19.08 -3.17
N SER A 223 7.02 19.41 -2.06
CA SER A 223 5.61 19.78 -1.97
C SER A 223 5.44 21.05 -1.13
N TYR A 224 4.20 21.35 -0.72
CA TYR A 224 3.91 22.46 0.18
C TYR A 224 4.80 22.41 1.43
N HIS A 225 5.03 21.21 1.96
CA HIS A 225 6.07 20.88 2.92
C HIS A 225 7.06 19.90 2.29
N LEU A 226 8.31 19.92 2.76
CA LEU A 226 9.32 18.95 2.37
C LEU A 226 9.08 17.61 3.06
N GLY A 227 9.37 16.55 2.37
CA GLY A 227 9.45 15.21 2.93
C GLY A 227 10.53 14.39 2.25
N ALA A 228 10.98 13.33 2.89
CA ALA A 228 11.92 12.41 2.28
C ALA A 228 11.75 10.99 2.80
N ALA A 229 12.27 10.03 2.03
CA ALA A 229 12.44 8.65 2.45
C ALA A 229 13.75 8.09 1.89
N MET A 230 14.43 7.29 2.68
CA MET A 230 15.63 6.58 2.25
C MET A 230 15.28 5.14 1.92
N ILE A 231 15.69 4.69 0.74
CA ILE A 231 15.49 3.33 0.24
C ILE A 231 16.84 2.62 0.31
N PHE A 232 16.88 1.45 0.90
CA PHE A 232 18.06 0.59 0.97
C PHE A 232 17.68 -0.88 0.81
N ASN A 233 18.30 -1.58 -0.15
CA ASN A 233 17.97 -2.96 -0.49
C ASN A 233 16.46 -3.16 -0.73
N LYS A 234 15.80 -2.28 -1.48
CA LYS A 234 14.35 -2.31 -1.74
C LYS A 234 13.47 -2.18 -0.48
N HIS A 235 13.98 -1.58 0.59
CA HIS A 235 13.24 -1.35 1.83
C HIS A 235 13.35 0.11 2.24
N ILE A 236 12.27 0.64 2.78
CA ILE A 236 12.30 1.97 3.39
C ILE A 236 12.99 1.86 4.76
N LEU A 237 13.99 2.70 4.99
CA LEU A 237 14.64 2.80 6.29
C LEU A 237 13.77 3.61 7.25
N SER A 238 13.18 2.96 8.23
CA SER A 238 12.23 3.59 9.16
C SER A 238 12.88 4.21 10.39
N GLY A 239 14.15 3.93 10.67
CA GLY A 239 14.78 4.35 11.93
C GLY A 239 14.11 3.74 13.17
N LYS A 240 14.79 3.79 14.32
CA LYS A 240 14.32 3.16 15.57
C LYS A 240 13.00 3.75 16.10
N HIS A 241 12.70 4.99 15.78
CA HIS A 241 11.55 5.72 16.33
C HIS A 241 10.62 6.30 15.25
N GLY A 242 10.64 5.72 14.03
CA GLY A 242 9.85 6.23 12.91
C GLY A 242 10.35 7.55 12.32
N HIS A 243 11.54 8.01 12.72
CA HIS A 243 12.18 9.17 12.11
C HIS A 243 12.82 8.74 10.78
N ASN A 244 12.02 8.78 9.74
CA ASN A 244 12.47 8.48 8.39
C ASN A 244 13.13 9.71 7.82
N SER A 245 14.43 9.66 7.56
CA SER A 245 15.13 10.61 6.70
C SER A 245 14.65 12.07 6.78
N ALA A 246 14.44 12.59 7.99
CA ALA A 246 13.87 13.93 8.28
C ALA A 246 14.80 15.06 7.83
N ILE A 247 15.09 15.12 6.50
CA ILE A 247 15.98 16.13 5.92
C ILE A 247 15.37 17.52 5.96
N GLU A 248 14.05 17.62 6.02
CA GLU A 248 13.31 18.88 6.14
C GLU A 248 13.76 19.70 7.35
N HIS A 249 14.31 19.03 8.37
CA HIS A 249 14.79 19.65 9.60
C HIS A 249 16.33 19.78 9.69
N VAL A 250 17.06 19.40 8.65
CA VAL A 250 18.50 19.69 8.57
C VAL A 250 18.71 21.21 8.48
N VAL A 251 19.52 21.73 9.37
CA VAL A 251 19.79 23.17 9.46
C VAL A 251 20.88 23.58 8.47
N PHE A 252 20.52 24.32 7.42
CA PHE A 252 21.46 24.85 6.43
C PHE A 252 21.90 26.27 6.72
N LYS A 253 21.01 27.13 7.25
CA LYS A 253 21.28 28.53 7.59
C LYS A 253 20.84 28.85 9.01
N PRO A 254 21.67 28.63 10.03
CA PRO A 254 21.35 29.01 11.40
C PRO A 254 20.92 30.50 11.49
N ASN A 255 19.98 30.78 12.39
CA ASN A 255 19.49 32.15 12.63
C ASN A 255 18.63 32.80 11.54
N LYS A 256 18.17 32.05 10.56
CA LYS A 256 17.17 32.51 9.58
C LYS A 256 15.74 32.19 10.07
N LYS A 257 14.82 31.96 9.17
CA LYS A 257 13.40 31.76 9.42
C LYS A 257 13.14 30.61 10.42
N LYS A 258 12.15 30.77 11.30
CA LYS A 258 11.73 29.75 12.27
C LYS A 258 10.95 28.66 11.56
N CYS A 259 11.32 27.40 11.79
CA CYS A 259 10.61 26.22 11.31
C CYS A 259 9.50 25.82 12.29
N TYR A 260 8.47 25.12 11.80
CA TYR A 260 7.41 24.56 12.64
C TYR A 260 7.93 23.55 13.70
N CYS A 261 9.09 22.92 13.46
CA CYS A 261 9.74 22.03 14.43
C CYS A 261 10.37 22.79 15.63
N GLY A 262 10.40 24.13 15.59
CA GLY A 262 10.99 25.00 16.61
C GLY A 262 12.41 25.44 16.33
N ASN A 263 13.15 24.78 15.45
CA ASN A 263 14.50 25.18 15.02
C ASN A 263 14.44 26.35 14.03
N LYS A 264 15.60 26.91 13.71
CA LYS A 264 15.75 27.99 12.70
C LYS A 264 16.64 27.54 11.56
N GLY A 265 16.28 27.93 10.32
CA GLY A 265 17.08 27.69 9.12
C GLY A 265 17.10 26.26 8.63
N CYS A 266 16.06 25.48 8.94
CA CYS A 266 15.83 24.16 8.41
C CYS A 266 15.65 24.19 6.88
N ALA A 267 15.96 23.08 6.18
CA ALA A 267 15.70 22.90 4.75
C ALA A 267 14.25 23.26 4.39
N GLU A 268 13.28 22.84 5.20
CA GLU A 268 11.87 23.19 5.09
C GLU A 268 11.66 24.70 4.83
N THR A 269 12.33 25.56 5.62
CA THR A 269 12.17 27.02 5.54
C THR A 269 12.91 27.66 4.37
N LEU A 270 13.60 26.88 3.55
CA LEU A 270 14.40 27.35 2.42
C LEU A 270 13.93 26.78 1.08
N CYS A 271 13.38 25.59 1.08
CA CYS A 271 13.15 24.80 -0.14
C CYS A 271 11.71 24.32 -0.30
N SER A 272 10.83 24.45 0.71
CA SER A 272 9.41 24.08 0.57
C SER A 272 8.65 25.10 -0.27
N ILE A 273 7.55 24.68 -0.91
CA ILE A 273 6.66 25.59 -1.65
C ILE A 273 6.08 26.64 -0.69
N SER A 274 5.74 26.25 0.56
CA SER A 274 5.26 27.21 1.56
C SER A 274 6.26 28.33 1.83
N SER A 275 7.56 28.00 1.89
CA SER A 275 8.60 29.03 2.12
C SER A 275 8.77 29.96 0.93
N LEU A 276 8.63 29.48 -0.30
CA LEU A 276 8.71 30.28 -1.52
C LEU A 276 7.52 31.24 -1.65
N LEU A 277 6.31 30.80 -1.28
CA LEU A 277 5.11 31.64 -1.31
C LEU A 277 5.14 32.77 -0.27
N GLU A 278 5.84 32.59 0.86
CA GLU A 278 5.98 33.63 1.88
C GLU A 278 7.07 34.70 1.53
N GLU A 279 7.97 34.39 0.58
CA GLU A 279 8.99 35.31 0.11
C GLU A 279 8.55 36.14 -1.12
N SER A 280 7.44 35.76 -1.76
CA SER A 280 6.83 36.45 -2.90
C SER A 280 5.77 37.47 -2.48
#